data_c5573de6638063b25c5a1187ce85e8f5
#
_entry.id   c5573de6638063b25c5a1187ce85e8f5
#
_cell.length_a   1.000
_cell.length_b   1.000
_cell.length_c   1.000
_cell.angle_alpha   90.00
_cell.angle_beta   90.00
_cell.angle_gamma   90.00
#
_symmetry.space_group_name_H-M   'P 1'
#
loop_
_entity.id
_entity.type
_entity.pdbx_description
1 polymer ?
#
loop_
_entity_poly.entity_id
_entity_poly.type
_entity_poly.pdbx_seq_one_letter_code
_entity_poly.pdbx_strand_id
1 'polypeptide(L)'
;MFSGKSEELIRRVRRSIIAKKSVQIFKSHLDDRYGGVFSISSHDGRVVEAIPVDSSLQISQNLRDDADVVAVDEAQFLDPGIIPLVGTLAQRGVRVILAGTDTDFRGEPFGPMPQLMAVSDLVDKLHAICVVCGGPASRNQRLIDGRPARYDSPTIMVGGRESYEARCRHCHELPRRDEDQVPLL
;
A
#
# COMPACT_ATOMS: atom_id res chain seq x y z
N MET A 1 8.35 0.28 -0.42
CA MET A 1 8.37 0.16 1.06
C MET A 1 9.19 1.31 1.65
N PHE A 2 9.12 1.57 2.96
CA PHE A 2 9.91 2.60 3.71
C PHE A 2 9.73 4.06 3.27
N SER A 3 8.67 4.39 2.52
CA SER A 3 8.39 5.73 2.01
C SER A 3 7.41 6.55 2.88
N GLY A 4 7.00 6.05 4.03
CA GLY A 4 6.05 6.74 4.91
C GLY A 4 4.58 6.64 4.49
N LYS A 5 4.17 5.63 3.72
CA LYS A 5 2.77 5.49 3.25
C LYS A 5 1.76 5.43 4.40
N SER A 6 2.00 4.57 5.38
CA SER A 6 1.09 4.41 6.51
C SER A 6 1.08 5.65 7.40
N GLU A 7 2.22 6.32 7.58
CA GLU A 7 2.31 7.61 8.28
C GLU A 7 1.48 8.71 7.57
N GLU A 8 1.54 8.77 6.24
CA GLU A 8 0.76 9.73 5.46
C GLU A 8 -0.74 9.39 5.52
N LEU A 9 -1.10 8.11 5.45
CA LEU A 9 -2.48 7.66 5.65
C LEU A 9 -3.00 8.10 7.03
N ILE A 10 -2.24 7.82 8.09
CA ILE A 10 -2.54 8.23 9.46
C ILE A 10 -2.71 9.75 9.55
N ARG A 11 -1.82 10.52 8.95
CA ARG A 11 -1.89 11.98 8.94
C ARG A 11 -3.20 12.47 8.31
N ARG A 12 -3.63 11.89 7.19
CA ARG A 12 -4.90 12.24 6.52
C ARG A 12 -6.11 11.85 7.35
N VAL A 13 -6.09 10.67 7.92
CA VAL A 13 -7.17 10.19 8.81
C VAL A 13 -7.31 11.09 10.04
N ARG A 14 -6.20 11.42 10.71
CA ARG A 14 -6.22 12.35 11.87
C ARG A 14 -6.85 13.70 11.52
N ARG A 15 -6.53 14.26 10.37
CA ARG A 15 -7.15 15.52 9.90
C ARG A 15 -8.66 15.37 9.70
N SER A 16 -9.13 14.24 9.21
CA SER A 16 -10.57 13.98 9.06
C SER A 16 -11.27 13.85 10.42
N ILE A 17 -10.63 13.20 11.39
CA ILE A 17 -11.14 13.09 12.77
C ILE A 17 -11.23 14.47 13.43
N ILE A 18 -10.18 15.31 13.29
CA ILE A 18 -10.20 16.70 13.78
C ILE A 18 -11.34 17.51 13.16
N ALA A 19 -11.65 17.27 11.87
CA ALA A 19 -12.78 17.85 11.17
C ALA A 19 -14.14 17.23 11.56
N LYS A 20 -14.18 16.39 12.61
CA LYS A 20 -15.37 15.70 13.15
C LYS A 20 -16.07 14.80 12.14
N LYS A 21 -15.35 14.27 11.17
CA LYS A 21 -15.83 13.30 10.20
C LYS A 21 -15.92 11.91 10.79
N SER A 22 -16.93 11.13 10.38
CA SER A 22 -17.04 9.71 10.68
C SER A 22 -16.04 8.97 9.81
N VAL A 23 -15.02 8.36 10.44
CA VAL A 23 -13.92 7.68 9.73
C VAL A 23 -13.98 6.19 10.00
N GLN A 24 -13.76 5.40 8.95
CA GLN A 24 -13.56 3.97 9.03
C GLN A 24 -12.24 3.58 8.35
N ILE A 25 -11.48 2.67 8.97
CA ILE A 25 -10.18 2.25 8.47
C ILE A 25 -10.19 0.74 8.26
N PHE A 26 -9.68 0.31 7.13
CA PHE A 26 -9.48 -1.09 6.79
C PHE A 26 -8.01 -1.34 6.50
N LYS A 27 -7.53 -2.53 6.81
CA LYS A 27 -6.17 -2.98 6.51
C LYS A 27 -6.20 -4.40 5.97
N SER A 28 -5.46 -4.67 4.89
CA SER A 28 -5.35 -6.04 4.40
C SER A 28 -4.65 -6.94 5.42
N HIS A 29 -5.25 -8.11 5.69
CA HIS A 29 -4.78 -9.09 6.65
C HIS A 29 -3.44 -9.74 6.28
N LEU A 30 -3.06 -9.75 4.98
CA LEU A 30 -1.80 -10.36 4.53
C LEU A 30 -0.54 -9.65 5.07
N ASP A 31 -0.68 -8.52 5.76
CA ASP A 31 0.43 -7.82 6.41
C ASP A 31 0.35 -7.90 7.94
N ASP A 32 0.57 -9.10 8.48
CA ASP A 32 0.66 -9.37 9.93
C ASP A 32 1.97 -8.91 10.59
N ARG A 33 2.86 -8.24 9.85
CA ARG A 33 4.20 -7.81 10.33
C ARG A 33 4.18 -6.93 11.59
N TYR A 34 3.07 -6.32 11.85
CA TYR A 34 2.83 -5.52 13.05
C TYR A 34 1.59 -6.10 13.73
N GLY A 35 1.72 -7.18 14.48
CA GLY A 35 0.65 -7.86 15.24
C GLY A 35 -0.05 -6.97 16.28
N GLY A 36 -0.12 -5.68 16.01
CA GLY A 36 -0.78 -4.67 16.80
C GLY A 36 -1.99 -4.10 16.07
N VAL A 37 -3.04 -3.87 16.83
CA VAL A 37 -4.19 -3.09 16.41
C VAL A 37 -3.69 -1.75 15.87
N PHE A 38 -3.86 -1.52 14.57
CA PHE A 38 -3.58 -0.21 13.99
C PHE A 38 -4.66 0.74 14.49
N SER A 39 -4.35 1.46 15.56
CA SER A 39 -5.27 2.39 16.18
C SER A 39 -4.76 3.81 16.06
N ILE A 40 -5.66 4.74 15.78
CA ILE A 40 -5.39 6.17 15.75
C ILE A 40 -6.21 6.83 16.85
N SER A 41 -5.54 7.45 17.82
CA SER A 41 -6.19 8.26 18.83
C SER A 41 -6.19 9.73 18.44
N SER A 42 -7.29 10.41 18.71
CA SER A 42 -7.39 11.86 18.63
C SER A 42 -7.16 12.51 20.01
N HIS A 43 -6.91 13.83 20.05
CA HIS A 43 -6.70 14.57 21.30
C HIS A 43 -7.94 14.55 22.23
N ASP A 44 -9.12 14.28 21.71
CA ASP A 44 -10.38 14.14 22.46
C ASP A 44 -10.69 12.69 22.90
N GLY A 45 -9.67 11.81 22.81
CA GLY A 45 -9.75 10.44 23.31
C GLY A 45 -10.47 9.45 22.38
N ARG A 46 -10.90 9.87 21.19
CA ARG A 46 -11.47 8.91 20.22
C ARG A 46 -10.39 8.04 19.63
N VAL A 47 -10.61 6.75 19.63
CA VAL A 47 -9.75 5.75 19.02
C VAL A 47 -10.47 5.17 17.80
N VAL A 48 -9.81 5.20 16.66
CA VAL A 48 -10.28 4.51 15.44
C VAL A 48 -9.30 3.36 15.17
N GLU A 49 -9.82 2.16 15.24
CA GLU A 49 -9.08 0.94 14.96
C GLU A 49 -9.30 0.51 13.52
N ALA A 50 -8.26 -0.05 12.90
CA ALA A 50 -8.38 -0.62 11.58
C ALA A 50 -9.04 -2.01 11.66
N ILE A 51 -10.00 -2.23 10.78
CA ILE A 51 -10.68 -3.50 10.60
C ILE A 51 -9.83 -4.35 9.64
N PRO A 52 -9.36 -5.53 10.05
CA PRO A 52 -8.65 -6.43 9.15
C PRO A 52 -9.62 -7.01 8.11
N VAL A 53 -9.18 -7.06 6.84
CA VAL A 53 -9.99 -7.55 5.72
C VAL A 53 -9.12 -8.30 4.71
N ASP A 54 -9.72 -9.32 4.06
CA ASP A 54 -9.07 -10.12 3.02
C ASP A 54 -9.58 -9.76 1.61
N SER A 55 -10.71 -9.05 1.53
CA SER A 55 -11.36 -8.76 0.24
C SER A 55 -12.14 -7.45 0.27
N SER A 56 -12.43 -6.94 -0.92
CA SER A 56 -13.32 -5.80 -1.13
C SER A 56 -14.75 -6.08 -0.62
N LEU A 57 -15.21 -7.33 -0.70
CA LEU A 57 -16.50 -7.75 -0.17
C LEU A 57 -16.58 -7.55 1.35
N GLN A 58 -15.53 -7.90 2.09
CA GLN A 58 -15.48 -7.69 3.53
C GLN A 58 -15.50 -6.20 3.90
N ILE A 59 -14.86 -5.34 3.10
CA ILE A 59 -14.98 -3.89 3.27
C ILE A 59 -16.44 -3.47 3.14
N SER A 60 -17.12 -3.91 2.07
CA SER A 60 -18.53 -3.58 1.82
C SER A 60 -19.46 -4.06 2.95
N GLN A 61 -19.22 -5.27 3.48
CA GLN A 61 -20.03 -5.86 4.56
C GLN A 61 -19.84 -5.18 5.92
N ASN A 62 -18.66 -4.63 6.17
CA ASN A 62 -18.32 -3.93 7.41
C ASN A 62 -18.45 -2.40 7.31
N LEU A 63 -18.87 -1.90 6.16
CA LEU A 63 -19.01 -0.47 5.94
C LEU A 63 -20.18 0.07 6.74
N ARG A 64 -19.96 1.16 7.50
CA ARG A 64 -21.01 1.87 8.20
C ARG A 64 -21.71 2.85 7.26
N ASP A 65 -23.01 2.99 7.41
CA ASP A 65 -23.82 3.91 6.59
C ASP A 65 -23.46 5.38 6.80
N ASP A 66 -22.95 5.73 7.99
CA ASP A 66 -22.57 7.08 8.39
C ASP A 66 -21.12 7.45 8.09
N ALA A 67 -20.37 6.58 7.39
CA ALA A 67 -18.97 6.84 7.09
C ALA A 67 -18.80 8.00 6.11
N ASP A 68 -18.18 9.09 6.55
CA ASP A 68 -17.75 10.22 5.69
C ASP A 68 -16.42 9.92 4.99
N VAL A 69 -15.57 9.13 5.64
CA VAL A 69 -14.21 8.83 5.17
C VAL A 69 -13.91 7.34 5.33
N VAL A 70 -13.47 6.71 4.28
CA VAL A 70 -12.98 5.33 4.27
C VAL A 70 -11.49 5.35 3.92
N ALA A 71 -10.67 4.78 4.80
CA ALA A 71 -9.23 4.64 4.60
C ALA A 71 -8.87 3.15 4.47
N VAL A 72 -8.01 2.81 3.51
CA VAL A 72 -7.55 1.43 3.29
C VAL A 72 -6.04 1.41 3.22
N ASP A 73 -5.40 0.63 4.09
CA ASP A 73 -3.95 0.39 4.03
C ASP A 73 -3.64 -0.96 3.35
N GLU A 74 -2.47 -1.03 2.73
CA GLU A 74 -1.96 -2.19 1.98
C GLU A 74 -2.92 -2.67 0.87
N ALA A 75 -3.53 -1.72 0.15
CA ALA A 75 -4.55 -1.98 -0.85
C ALA A 75 -4.09 -2.88 -2.02
N GLN A 76 -2.77 -3.01 -2.27
CA GLN A 76 -2.23 -3.91 -3.29
C GLN A 76 -2.56 -5.40 -3.06
N PHE A 77 -2.92 -5.76 -1.85
CA PHE A 77 -3.28 -7.15 -1.51
C PHE A 77 -4.75 -7.48 -1.66
N LEU A 78 -5.59 -6.50 -1.96
CA LEU A 78 -7.02 -6.72 -2.16
C LEU A 78 -7.32 -7.22 -3.58
N ASP A 79 -8.48 -7.81 -3.73
CA ASP A 79 -9.01 -8.27 -5.01
C ASP A 79 -9.44 -7.09 -5.91
N PRO A 80 -9.60 -7.31 -7.25
CA PRO A 80 -10.02 -6.26 -8.18
C PRO A 80 -11.38 -5.64 -7.89
N GLY A 81 -12.23 -6.27 -7.07
CA GLY A 81 -13.52 -5.73 -6.65
C GLY A 81 -13.41 -4.43 -5.85
N ILE A 82 -12.22 -4.11 -5.32
CA ILE A 82 -11.97 -2.82 -4.67
C ILE A 82 -12.16 -1.63 -5.63
N ILE A 83 -11.91 -1.80 -6.93
CA ILE A 83 -11.99 -0.71 -7.92
C ILE A 83 -13.42 -0.19 -8.07
N PRO A 84 -14.43 -1.02 -8.41
CA PRO A 84 -15.82 -0.55 -8.45
C PRO A 84 -16.35 -0.11 -7.08
N LEU A 85 -15.89 -0.72 -5.99
CA LEU A 85 -16.30 -0.34 -4.64
C LEU A 85 -15.90 1.10 -4.34
N VAL A 86 -14.65 1.49 -4.56
CA VAL A 86 -14.19 2.87 -4.28
C VAL A 86 -14.87 3.89 -5.18
N GLY A 87 -15.16 3.54 -6.45
CA GLY A 87 -15.94 4.38 -7.35
C GLY A 87 -17.36 4.63 -6.82
N THR A 88 -18.03 3.58 -6.34
CA THR A 88 -19.36 3.69 -5.73
C THR A 88 -19.35 4.55 -4.48
N LEU A 89 -18.35 4.39 -3.60
CA LEU A 89 -18.19 5.20 -2.40
C LEU A 89 -17.98 6.68 -2.73
N ALA A 90 -17.09 6.97 -3.69
CA ALA A 90 -16.85 8.34 -4.15
C ALA A 90 -18.11 9.00 -4.72
N GLN A 91 -18.90 8.29 -5.53
CA GLN A 91 -20.18 8.76 -6.06
C GLN A 91 -21.20 9.06 -4.96
N ARG A 92 -21.15 8.36 -3.83
CA ARG A 92 -21.97 8.63 -2.64
C ARG A 92 -21.44 9.79 -1.79
N GLY A 93 -20.36 10.45 -2.19
CA GLY A 93 -19.74 11.55 -1.47
C GLY A 93 -18.82 11.11 -0.32
N VAL A 94 -18.51 9.83 -0.21
CA VAL A 94 -17.55 9.31 0.76
C VAL A 94 -16.14 9.60 0.27
N ARG A 95 -15.31 10.21 1.10
CA ARG A 95 -13.89 10.40 0.79
C ARG A 95 -13.14 9.08 0.98
N VAL A 96 -12.56 8.56 -0.09
CA VAL A 96 -11.74 7.35 -0.04
C VAL A 96 -10.26 7.70 -0.03
N ILE A 97 -9.48 7.10 0.87
CA ILE A 97 -8.03 7.28 0.99
C ILE A 97 -7.39 5.89 0.94
N LEU A 98 -6.62 5.63 -0.10
CA LEU A 98 -5.96 4.34 -0.28
C LEU A 98 -4.45 4.50 -0.12
N ALA A 99 -3.83 3.61 0.61
CA ALA A 99 -2.39 3.48 0.68
C ALA A 99 -1.97 2.09 0.21
N GLY A 100 -0.93 2.03 -0.60
CA GLY A 100 -0.45 0.76 -1.13
C GLY A 100 0.90 0.88 -1.83
N THR A 101 1.50 -0.26 -2.09
CA THR A 101 2.72 -0.37 -2.88
C THR A 101 2.36 -0.51 -4.35
N ASP A 102 2.77 0.45 -5.17
CA ASP A 102 2.37 0.55 -6.58
C ASP A 102 3.03 -0.48 -7.50
N THR A 103 4.26 -0.92 -7.15
CA THR A 103 5.00 -1.94 -7.90
C THR A 103 5.55 -3.01 -6.97
N ASP A 104 5.61 -4.24 -7.43
CA ASP A 104 6.24 -5.35 -6.73
C ASP A 104 7.78 -5.23 -6.70
N PHE A 105 8.46 -6.27 -6.20
CA PHE A 105 9.93 -6.28 -6.13
C PHE A 105 10.59 -6.32 -7.52
N ARG A 106 9.88 -6.71 -8.57
CA ARG A 106 10.36 -6.68 -9.97
C ARG A 106 10.26 -5.27 -10.56
N GLY A 107 9.50 -4.38 -9.91
CA GLY A 107 9.14 -3.08 -10.44
C GLY A 107 7.94 -3.15 -11.39
N GLU A 108 7.21 -4.25 -11.37
CA GLU A 108 5.98 -4.47 -12.13
C GLU A 108 4.75 -4.00 -11.36
N PRO A 109 3.65 -3.65 -12.04
CA PRO A 109 2.41 -3.23 -11.41
C PRO A 109 1.92 -4.22 -10.36
N PHE A 110 1.53 -3.76 -9.17
CA PHE A 110 1.17 -4.62 -8.07
C PHE A 110 -0.33 -4.59 -7.73
N GLY A 111 -0.99 -5.74 -7.89
CA GLY A 111 -2.40 -5.91 -7.57
C GLY A 111 -3.31 -4.88 -8.26
N PRO A 112 -4.35 -4.38 -7.59
CA PRO A 112 -5.26 -3.39 -8.15
C PRO A 112 -4.71 -1.97 -8.18
N MET A 113 -3.49 -1.71 -7.65
CA MET A 113 -2.94 -0.36 -7.50
C MET A 113 -2.90 0.45 -8.79
N PRO A 114 -2.52 -0.10 -9.96
CA PRO A 114 -2.49 0.70 -11.19
C PRO A 114 -3.87 1.26 -11.58
N GLN A 115 -4.91 0.44 -11.45
CA GLN A 115 -6.28 0.85 -11.74
C GLN A 115 -6.80 1.84 -10.69
N LEU A 116 -6.50 1.61 -9.41
CA LEU A 116 -6.86 2.54 -8.34
C LEU A 116 -6.21 3.90 -8.53
N MET A 117 -4.94 3.94 -8.93
CA MET A 117 -4.24 5.19 -9.24
C MET A 117 -4.86 5.90 -10.46
N ALA A 118 -5.28 5.13 -11.48
CA ALA A 118 -5.89 5.69 -12.69
C ALA A 118 -7.27 6.33 -12.43
N VAL A 119 -8.06 5.79 -11.49
CA VAL A 119 -9.41 6.31 -11.18
C VAL A 119 -9.42 7.31 -10.02
N SER A 120 -8.28 7.57 -9.38
CA SER A 120 -8.16 8.52 -8.27
C SER A 120 -8.07 9.95 -8.76
N ASP A 121 -8.76 10.89 -8.10
CA ASP A 121 -8.66 12.33 -8.36
C ASP A 121 -7.29 12.91 -7.96
N LEU A 122 -6.62 12.28 -6.97
CA LEU A 122 -5.32 12.69 -6.46
C LEU A 122 -4.43 11.50 -6.19
N VAL A 123 -3.23 11.50 -6.74
CA VAL A 123 -2.21 10.46 -6.53
C VAL A 123 -0.92 11.09 -6.03
N ASP A 124 -0.48 10.67 -4.84
CA ASP A 124 0.82 11.05 -4.28
C ASP A 124 1.77 9.84 -4.32
N LYS A 125 2.80 9.91 -5.15
CA LYS A 125 3.89 8.93 -5.17
C LYS A 125 4.96 9.28 -4.15
N LEU A 126 4.96 8.59 -3.03
CA LEU A 126 5.97 8.77 -1.98
C LEU A 126 7.25 8.00 -2.31
N HIS A 127 8.39 8.65 -2.09
CA HIS A 127 9.71 8.05 -2.29
C HIS A 127 10.38 7.79 -0.94
N ALA A 128 11.06 6.66 -0.86
CA ALA A 128 12.01 6.39 0.22
C ALA A 128 13.41 6.94 -0.13
N ILE A 129 14.39 6.66 0.71
CA ILE A 129 15.80 6.96 0.45
C ILE A 129 16.49 5.67 0.00
N CYS A 130 17.19 5.72 -1.11
CA CYS A 130 17.97 4.59 -1.62
C CYS A 130 19.11 4.28 -0.65
N VAL A 131 19.14 3.06 -0.13
CA VAL A 131 20.16 2.65 0.85
C VAL A 131 21.56 2.54 0.24
N VAL A 132 21.67 2.50 -1.09
CA VAL A 132 22.96 2.40 -1.80
C VAL A 132 23.54 3.76 -2.13
N CYS A 133 22.75 4.69 -2.68
CA CYS A 133 23.27 5.97 -3.19
C CYS A 133 22.70 7.21 -2.50
N GLY A 134 21.75 7.05 -1.55
CA GLY A 134 21.13 8.17 -0.85
C GLY A 134 20.10 8.97 -1.68
N GLY A 135 19.88 8.65 -2.94
CA GLY A 135 18.92 9.33 -3.80
C GLY A 135 17.47 8.87 -3.57
N PRO A 136 16.47 9.49 -4.24
CA PRO A 136 15.07 9.08 -4.14
C PRO A 136 14.87 7.63 -4.60
N ALA A 137 14.24 6.81 -3.76
CA ALA A 137 14.00 5.40 -4.01
C ALA A 137 12.53 5.13 -4.37
N SER A 138 12.32 4.50 -5.51
CA SER A 138 11.00 4.09 -6.02
C SER A 138 10.89 2.58 -6.27
N ARG A 139 11.89 1.80 -5.86
CA ARG A 139 11.93 0.35 -6.03
C ARG A 139 12.04 -0.37 -4.70
N ASN A 140 11.43 -1.55 -4.64
CA ASN A 140 11.52 -2.45 -3.51
C ASN A 140 12.51 -3.56 -3.87
N GLN A 141 13.76 -3.45 -3.44
CA GLN A 141 14.73 -4.51 -3.58
C GLN A 141 14.38 -5.63 -2.62
N ARG A 142 14.06 -6.81 -3.13
CA ARG A 142 13.92 -8.01 -2.32
C ARG A 142 15.26 -8.70 -2.18
N LEU A 143 15.55 -9.16 -0.96
CA LEU A 143 16.73 -9.95 -0.63
C LEU A 143 16.30 -11.33 -0.13
N ILE A 144 17.03 -12.36 -0.55
CA ILE A 144 16.97 -13.73 -0.04
C ILE A 144 18.40 -14.08 0.37
N ASP A 145 18.63 -14.37 1.64
CA ASP A 145 19.94 -14.61 2.23
C ASP A 145 20.97 -13.52 1.88
N GLY A 146 20.51 -12.25 1.94
CA GLY A 146 21.33 -11.06 1.66
C GLY A 146 21.64 -10.81 0.19
N ARG A 147 21.10 -11.60 -0.74
CA ARG A 147 21.30 -11.46 -2.19
C ARG A 147 20.01 -11.00 -2.88
N PRO A 148 20.09 -10.25 -4.00
CA PRO A 148 18.94 -9.90 -4.80
C PRO A 148 18.11 -11.12 -5.19
N ALA A 149 16.82 -11.08 -4.91
CA ALA A 149 15.88 -12.13 -5.30
C ALA A 149 15.81 -12.23 -6.83
N ARG A 150 15.69 -13.45 -7.32
CA ARG A 150 15.55 -13.70 -8.77
C ARG A 150 14.17 -13.25 -9.26
N TYR A 151 14.08 -12.96 -10.56
CA TYR A 151 12.82 -12.56 -11.21
C TYR A 151 11.70 -13.59 -11.01
N ASP A 152 12.00 -14.88 -11.04
CA ASP A 152 11.06 -15.98 -10.90
C ASP A 152 10.63 -16.29 -9.44
N SER A 153 11.14 -15.53 -8.46
CA SER A 153 10.73 -15.69 -7.06
C SER A 153 9.25 -15.33 -6.88
N PRO A 154 8.53 -15.92 -5.89
CA PRO A 154 7.12 -15.61 -5.64
C PRO A 154 6.87 -14.11 -5.46
N THR A 155 5.76 -13.59 -6.00
CA THR A 155 5.44 -12.14 -5.94
C THR A 155 5.25 -11.67 -4.51
N ILE A 156 4.55 -12.45 -3.68
CA ILE A 156 4.28 -12.10 -2.28
C ILE A 156 5.27 -12.84 -1.38
N MET A 157 6.00 -12.10 -0.57
CA MET A 157 6.79 -12.59 0.54
C MET A 157 6.65 -11.59 1.68
N VAL A 158 6.09 -12.04 2.79
CA VAL A 158 5.96 -11.22 4.00
C VAL A 158 7.35 -11.08 4.63
N GLY A 159 7.80 -9.85 4.84
CA GLY A 159 9.10 -9.55 5.42
C GLY A 159 9.32 -8.04 5.58
N GLY A 160 10.22 -7.67 6.46
CA GLY A 160 10.60 -6.30 6.77
C GLY A 160 11.95 -5.90 6.19
N ARG A 161 12.74 -5.19 6.98
CA ARG A 161 14.08 -4.69 6.60
C ARG A 161 15.10 -5.80 6.36
N GLU A 162 14.88 -6.97 6.91
CA GLU A 162 15.72 -8.15 6.69
C GLU A 162 15.57 -8.74 5.28
N SER A 163 14.41 -8.49 4.64
CA SER A 163 14.06 -9.06 3.34
C SER A 163 13.89 -8.02 2.24
N TYR A 164 13.86 -6.73 2.59
CA TYR A 164 13.62 -5.66 1.63
C TYR A 164 14.47 -4.42 1.92
N GLU A 165 14.90 -3.79 0.84
CA GLU A 165 15.58 -2.49 0.84
C GLU A 165 14.88 -1.52 -0.11
N ALA A 166 14.92 -0.23 0.25
CA ALA A 166 14.53 0.83 -0.67
C ALA A 166 15.69 1.13 -1.61
N ARG A 167 15.48 1.02 -2.91
CA ARG A 167 16.49 1.35 -3.94
C ARG A 167 15.93 2.27 -5.01
N CYS A 168 16.76 3.09 -5.60
CA CYS A 168 16.42 3.82 -6.81
C CYS A 168 16.46 2.89 -8.03
N ARG A 169 15.98 3.36 -9.17
CA ARG A 169 15.96 2.58 -10.42
C ARG A 169 17.35 2.10 -10.84
N HIS A 170 18.39 2.88 -10.60
CA HIS A 170 19.78 2.53 -11.01
C HIS A 170 20.43 1.51 -10.06
N CYS A 171 20.07 1.53 -8.78
CA CYS A 171 20.65 0.63 -7.77
C CYS A 171 19.81 -0.64 -7.56
N HIS A 172 18.67 -0.74 -8.22
CA HIS A 172 17.79 -1.91 -8.14
C HIS A 172 18.33 -3.03 -9.02
N GLU A 173 18.51 -4.22 -8.44
CA GLU A 173 19.04 -5.40 -9.08
C GLU A 173 17.95 -6.47 -9.17
N LEU A 174 17.76 -7.03 -10.37
CA LEU A 174 16.79 -8.09 -10.63
C LEU A 174 17.42 -9.15 -11.56
N PRO A 175 18.09 -10.16 -10.97
CA PRO A 175 18.68 -11.24 -11.77
C PRO A 175 17.58 -11.99 -12.55
N ARG A 176 17.74 -12.03 -13.87
CA ARG A 176 16.93 -12.85 -14.79
C ARG A 176 17.71 -14.09 -15.20
N ARG A 177 17.03 -15.10 -15.74
CA ARG A 177 17.71 -16.19 -16.42
C ARG A 177 18.30 -15.65 -17.73
N ASP A 178 19.40 -16.23 -18.19
CA ASP A 178 20.04 -15.81 -19.44
C ASP A 178 19.09 -15.94 -20.66
N GLU A 179 18.18 -16.91 -20.61
CA GLU A 179 17.12 -17.16 -21.60
C GLU A 179 16.06 -16.03 -21.68
N ASP A 180 15.91 -15.26 -20.61
CA ASP A 180 14.91 -14.17 -20.51
C ASP A 180 15.49 -12.80 -20.92
N GLN A 181 16.74 -12.73 -21.31
CA GLN A 181 17.36 -11.49 -21.77
C GLN A 181 16.89 -11.19 -23.20
N VAL A 182 15.90 -10.31 -23.32
CA VAL A 182 15.51 -9.74 -24.62
C VAL A 182 16.66 -8.85 -25.09
N PRO A 183 17.22 -9.07 -26.30
CA PRO A 183 18.22 -8.16 -26.86
C PRO A 183 17.65 -6.74 -26.92
N LEU A 184 18.40 -5.77 -26.42
CA LEU A 184 18.06 -4.36 -26.65
C LEU A 184 18.24 -4.10 -28.15
N LEU A 185 17.14 -3.80 -28.86
CA LEU A 185 17.14 -3.32 -30.23
C LEU A 185 17.78 -1.95 -30.31
#